data_21886010ac02d06e6b8a083138e036a9
#
_entry.id   21886010ac02d06e6b8a083138e036a9
#
_cell.length_a   1.000
_cell.length_b   1.000
_cell.length_c   1.000
_cell.angle_alpha   90.00
_cell.angle_beta   90.00
_cell.angle_gamma   90.00
#
_symmetry.space_group_name_H-M   'P 1'
#
loop_
_entity.id
_entity.type
_entity.pdbx_description
1 polymer ?
#
loop_
_entity_poly.entity_id
_entity_poly.type
_entity_poly.pdbx_seq_one_letter_code
_entity_poly.pdbx_strand_id
1 'polypeptide(L)'
;MIVAHSLGTVLSYMALANHPQWSVPTFVTLGSPLASPMIFEQLDPAPVGGQGVWPGAVERWVNVRAIGDKAAAAALREKFGDRVEDVLVDNGHRAHAPEPYLNAAVTGAAVAAALLG
;
A
#
# COMPACT_ATOMS: atom_id res chain seq x y z
N MET A 1 11.14 0.58 7.88
CA MET A 1 10.43 0.58 6.57
C MET A 1 9.88 -0.80 6.28
N ILE A 2 8.67 -0.86 5.78
CA ILE A 2 8.05 -2.10 5.33
C ILE A 2 7.68 -1.96 3.85
N VAL A 3 8.07 -2.94 3.05
CA VAL A 3 7.67 -3.07 1.64
C VAL A 3 6.88 -4.38 1.51
N ALA A 4 5.65 -4.30 1.06
CA ALA A 4 4.76 -5.45 0.94
C ALA A 4 4.11 -5.53 -0.45
N HIS A 5 3.79 -6.74 -0.89
CA HIS A 5 3.18 -7.01 -2.20
C HIS A 5 1.89 -7.81 -2.02
N SER A 6 0.86 -7.46 -2.79
CA SER A 6 -0.40 -8.21 -2.91
C SER A 6 -1.07 -8.46 -1.56
N LEU A 7 -1.40 -9.70 -1.21
CA LEU A 7 -2.02 -10.03 0.08
C LEU A 7 -1.12 -9.69 1.28
N GLY A 8 0.19 -9.65 1.08
CA GLY A 8 1.12 -9.18 2.10
C GLY A 8 0.86 -7.75 2.55
N THR A 9 0.28 -6.91 1.68
CA THR A 9 -0.10 -5.54 2.04
C THR A 9 -1.26 -5.51 3.03
N VAL A 10 -2.19 -6.46 2.91
CA VAL A 10 -3.34 -6.58 3.82
C VAL A 10 -2.88 -7.00 5.21
N LEU A 11 -2.03 -8.02 5.28
CA LEU A 11 -1.48 -8.50 6.56
C LEU A 11 -0.64 -7.41 7.23
N SER A 12 0.21 -6.72 6.47
CA SER A 12 1.04 -5.63 6.99
C SER A 12 0.18 -4.46 7.47
N TYR A 13 -0.83 -4.06 6.71
CA TYR A 13 -1.74 -3.00 7.11
C TYR A 13 -2.40 -3.31 8.46
N MET A 14 -2.97 -4.51 8.59
CA MET A 14 -3.68 -4.88 9.82
C MET A 14 -2.73 -4.93 11.02
N ALA A 15 -1.52 -5.43 10.84
CA ALA A 15 -0.52 -5.43 11.89
C ALA A 15 -0.15 -4.01 12.32
N LEU A 16 0.12 -3.12 11.36
CA LEU A 16 0.51 -1.74 11.62
C LEU A 16 -0.62 -0.92 12.23
N ALA A 17 -1.84 -1.13 11.78
CA ALA A 17 -3.01 -0.42 12.29
C ALA A 17 -3.39 -0.86 13.72
N ASN A 18 -3.11 -2.13 14.07
CA ASN A 18 -3.38 -2.66 15.40
C ASN A 18 -2.21 -2.46 16.39
N HIS A 19 -1.08 -1.94 15.92
CA HIS A 19 0.09 -1.66 16.76
C HIS A 19 0.57 -0.22 16.57
N PRO A 20 -0.24 0.78 16.92
CA PRO A 20 0.11 2.18 16.70
C PRO A 20 1.35 2.63 17.48
N GLN A 21 1.77 1.86 18.49
CA GLN A 21 2.99 2.11 19.26
C GLN A 21 4.27 1.78 18.48
N TRP A 22 4.17 1.03 17.37
CA TRP A 22 5.32 0.78 16.51
C TRP A 22 5.68 2.05 15.73
N SER A 23 6.92 2.18 15.35
CA SER A 23 7.41 3.29 14.53
C SER A 23 7.86 2.76 13.17
N VAL A 24 7.06 3.03 12.15
CA VAL A 24 7.36 2.66 10.77
C VAL A 24 7.34 3.93 9.93
N PRO A 25 8.51 4.54 9.67
CA PRO A 25 8.58 5.79 8.92
C PRO A 25 7.96 5.70 7.53
N THR A 26 8.16 4.58 6.83
CA THR A 26 7.65 4.41 5.47
C THR A 26 7.07 3.02 5.27
N PHE A 27 5.84 2.99 4.76
CA PHE A 27 5.13 1.80 4.32
C PHE A 27 4.94 1.87 2.81
N VAL A 28 5.48 0.91 2.08
CA VAL A 28 5.37 0.83 0.62
C VAL A 28 4.51 -0.38 0.27
N THR A 29 3.39 -0.15 -0.38
CA THR A 29 2.48 -1.20 -0.84
C THR A 29 2.53 -1.32 -2.36
N LEU A 30 2.67 -2.54 -2.83
CA LEU A 30 2.84 -2.87 -4.24
C LEU A 30 1.72 -3.82 -4.67
N GLY A 31 0.94 -3.44 -5.67
CA GLY A 31 -0.13 -4.30 -6.17
C GLY A 31 -1.16 -4.67 -5.08
N SER A 32 -1.56 -3.71 -4.27
CA SER A 32 -2.38 -3.94 -3.08
C SER A 32 -3.87 -4.06 -3.39
N PRO A 33 -4.56 -5.10 -2.87
CA PRO A 33 -6.01 -5.21 -2.96
C PRO A 33 -6.77 -4.48 -1.85
N LEU A 34 -6.11 -3.64 -1.05
CA LEU A 34 -6.72 -3.00 0.12
C LEU A 34 -7.97 -2.16 -0.20
N ALA A 35 -8.08 -1.60 -1.41
CA ALA A 35 -9.27 -0.84 -1.82
C ALA A 35 -10.33 -1.72 -2.48
N SER A 36 -10.09 -3.02 -2.69
CA SER A 36 -11.11 -3.94 -3.19
C SER A 36 -12.24 -4.06 -2.17
N PRO A 37 -13.52 -3.92 -2.59
CA PRO A 37 -14.63 -3.96 -1.63
C PRO A 37 -14.64 -5.20 -0.75
N MET A 38 -14.35 -6.37 -1.33
CA MET A 38 -14.34 -7.64 -0.59
C MET A 38 -13.28 -7.62 0.53
N ILE A 39 -12.12 -7.07 0.27
CA ILE A 39 -11.03 -6.98 1.26
C ILE A 39 -11.29 -5.83 2.23
N PHE A 40 -11.65 -4.67 1.70
CA PHE A 40 -11.83 -3.45 2.49
C PHE A 40 -12.86 -3.62 3.61
N GLU A 41 -13.98 -4.26 3.30
CA GLU A 41 -15.06 -4.48 4.27
C GLU A 41 -14.67 -5.45 5.40
N GLN A 42 -13.64 -6.24 5.20
CA GLN A 42 -13.18 -7.26 6.15
C GLN A 42 -11.97 -6.83 6.98
N LEU A 43 -11.50 -5.60 6.79
CA LEU A 43 -10.30 -5.11 7.47
C LEU A 43 -10.52 -5.01 8.99
N ASP A 44 -9.45 -5.24 9.74
CA ASP A 44 -9.36 -5.01 11.16
C ASP A 44 -8.12 -4.13 11.44
N PRO A 45 -8.29 -2.89 11.91
CA PRO A 45 -9.55 -2.25 12.36
C PRO A 45 -10.53 -2.02 11.21
N ALA A 46 -11.82 -2.11 11.53
CA ALA A 46 -12.89 -1.94 10.55
C ALA A 46 -12.94 -0.50 10.01
N PRO A 47 -13.27 -0.33 8.70
CA PRO A 47 -13.50 1.00 8.16
C PRO A 47 -14.61 1.73 8.92
N VAL A 48 -14.50 3.05 9.00
CA VAL A 48 -15.48 3.91 9.65
C VAL A 48 -16.04 4.89 8.62
N GLY A 49 -17.36 4.86 8.42
CA GLY A 49 -18.02 5.75 7.46
C GLY A 49 -17.52 5.61 6.03
N GLY A 50 -17.16 4.38 5.62
CA GLY A 50 -16.62 4.13 4.28
C GLY A 50 -15.16 4.49 4.10
N GLN A 51 -14.47 4.90 5.16
CA GLN A 51 -13.06 5.26 5.13
C GLN A 51 -12.23 4.29 5.96
N GLY A 52 -11.10 3.87 5.43
CA GLY A 52 -10.14 3.05 6.15
C GLY A 52 -9.43 3.84 7.24
N VAL A 53 -9.01 3.14 8.28
CA VAL A 53 -8.25 3.73 9.37
C VAL A 53 -6.79 3.87 8.95
N TRP A 54 -6.21 5.06 9.09
CA TRP A 54 -4.77 5.25 8.87
C TRP A 54 -3.98 4.41 9.90
N PRO A 55 -3.01 3.61 9.46
CA PRO A 55 -2.20 2.83 10.40
C PRO A 55 -1.31 3.76 11.22
N GLY A 56 -1.63 3.89 12.51
CA GLY A 56 -0.99 4.86 13.41
C GLY A 56 0.53 4.72 13.55
N ALA A 57 1.07 3.52 13.28
CA ALA A 57 2.50 3.27 13.28
C ALA A 57 3.24 3.95 12.11
N VAL A 58 2.52 4.34 11.05
CA VAL A 58 3.09 4.75 9.75
C VAL A 58 3.08 6.26 9.60
N GLU A 59 4.24 6.83 9.27
CA GLU A 59 4.35 8.26 8.98
C GLU A 59 4.06 8.55 7.50
N ARG A 60 4.61 7.75 6.59
CA ARG A 60 4.47 7.90 5.15
C ARG A 60 4.04 6.59 4.51
N TRP A 61 3.04 6.67 3.63
CA TRP A 61 2.53 5.50 2.91
C TRP A 61 2.59 5.78 1.41
N VAL A 62 3.39 5.01 0.69
CA VAL A 62 3.50 5.06 -0.77
C VAL A 62 2.86 3.79 -1.33
N ASN A 63 1.85 3.96 -2.18
CA ASN A 63 1.17 2.85 -2.85
C ASN A 63 1.50 2.87 -4.34
N VAL A 64 2.02 1.76 -4.84
CA VAL A 64 2.35 1.59 -6.25
C VAL A 64 1.42 0.54 -6.85
N ARG A 65 0.66 0.94 -7.87
CA ARG A 65 -0.20 0.03 -8.62
C ARG A 65 0.12 0.08 -10.10
N ALA A 66 -0.01 -1.06 -10.78
CA ALA A 66 0.29 -1.17 -12.20
C ALA A 66 -0.98 -1.11 -13.04
N ILE A 67 -0.86 -0.53 -14.22
CA ILE A 67 -1.91 -0.57 -15.24
C ILE A 67 -2.24 -2.04 -15.54
N GLY A 68 -3.52 -2.41 -15.45
CA GLY A 68 -3.98 -3.77 -15.72
C GLY A 68 -3.81 -4.75 -14.57
N ASP A 69 -3.26 -4.34 -13.45
CA ASP A 69 -3.24 -5.17 -12.23
C ASP A 69 -4.63 -5.18 -11.60
N LYS A 70 -5.37 -6.27 -11.81
CA LYS A 70 -6.75 -6.40 -11.35
C LYS A 70 -6.87 -6.48 -9.83
N ALA A 71 -5.83 -6.94 -9.15
CA ALA A 71 -5.78 -6.97 -7.70
C ALA A 71 -5.67 -5.56 -7.10
N ALA A 72 -5.07 -4.63 -7.85
CA ALA A 72 -4.82 -3.25 -7.44
C ALA A 72 -5.51 -2.26 -8.39
N ALA A 73 -6.79 -2.50 -8.69
CA ALA A 73 -7.53 -1.74 -9.70
C ALA A 73 -7.85 -0.30 -9.28
N ALA A 74 -7.84 0.00 -7.98
CA ALA A 74 -8.20 1.32 -7.47
C ALA A 74 -7.06 1.96 -6.67
N ALA A 75 -7.02 3.29 -6.69
CA ALA A 75 -6.10 4.06 -5.85
C ALA A 75 -6.48 3.92 -4.38
N LEU A 76 -5.50 3.77 -3.51
CA LEU A 76 -5.76 3.59 -2.08
C LEU A 76 -6.19 4.89 -1.39
N ARG A 77 -5.80 6.06 -1.93
CA ARG A 77 -6.20 7.34 -1.35
C ARG A 77 -7.71 7.56 -1.32
N GLU A 78 -8.44 6.91 -2.21
CA GLU A 78 -9.91 6.97 -2.24
C GLU A 78 -10.53 6.37 -0.98
N LYS A 79 -9.84 5.42 -0.34
CA LYS A 79 -10.31 4.71 0.85
C LYS A 79 -9.56 5.07 2.12
N PHE A 80 -8.31 5.49 2.03
CA PHE A 80 -7.46 5.75 3.19
C PHE A 80 -7.04 7.21 3.35
N GLY A 81 -7.49 8.09 2.45
CA GLY A 81 -7.26 9.52 2.54
C GLY A 81 -6.08 10.03 1.72
N ASP A 82 -6.00 11.35 1.60
CA ASP A 82 -5.06 12.04 0.71
C ASP A 82 -3.60 11.94 1.14
N ARG A 83 -3.33 11.46 2.34
CA ARG A 83 -1.96 11.22 2.80
C ARG A 83 -1.29 10.04 2.08
N VAL A 84 -2.08 9.13 1.50
CA VAL A 84 -1.52 8.02 0.70
C VAL A 84 -1.01 8.60 -0.61
N GLU A 85 0.24 8.33 -0.92
CA GLU A 85 0.89 8.71 -2.17
C GLU A 85 0.70 7.58 -3.19
N ASP A 86 -0.34 7.68 -4.02
CA ASP A 86 -0.61 6.69 -5.06
C ASP A 86 0.17 6.97 -6.32
N VAL A 87 0.85 5.95 -6.84
CA VAL A 87 1.60 6.03 -8.10
C VAL A 87 1.17 4.91 -9.03
N LEU A 88 0.86 5.25 -10.27
CA LEU A 88 0.52 4.30 -11.33
C LEU A 88 1.75 4.02 -12.17
N VAL A 89 2.06 2.73 -12.37
CA VAL A 89 3.18 2.29 -13.20
C VAL A 89 2.70 1.33 -14.29
N ASP A 90 3.54 1.07 -15.29
CA ASP A 90 3.29 0.10 -16.34
C ASP A 90 4.28 -1.07 -16.20
N ASN A 91 3.78 -2.22 -15.76
CA ASN A 91 4.54 -3.45 -15.58
C ASN A 91 4.38 -4.42 -16.77
N GLY A 92 3.73 -3.99 -17.84
CA GLY A 92 3.49 -4.81 -19.04
C GLY A 92 2.60 -6.02 -18.75
N HIS A 93 2.93 -7.16 -19.34
CA HIS A 93 2.15 -8.40 -19.20
C HIS A 93 2.16 -8.98 -17.79
N ARG A 94 3.15 -8.62 -16.99
CA ARG A 94 3.30 -9.10 -15.62
C ARG A 94 2.84 -8.06 -14.61
N ALA A 95 1.67 -7.48 -14.86
CA ALA A 95 1.16 -6.34 -14.09
C ALA A 95 1.13 -6.59 -12.56
N HIS A 96 0.82 -7.82 -12.13
CA HIS A 96 0.72 -8.16 -10.70
C HIS A 96 1.98 -8.82 -10.13
N ALA A 97 2.97 -9.18 -10.97
CA ALA A 97 4.17 -9.86 -10.48
C ALA A 97 5.03 -8.95 -9.59
N PRO A 98 5.69 -9.48 -8.55
CA PRO A 98 6.47 -8.65 -7.63
C PRO A 98 7.70 -8.01 -8.28
N GLU A 99 8.39 -8.70 -9.20
CA GLU A 99 9.64 -8.18 -9.78
C GLU A 99 9.47 -6.86 -10.52
N PRO A 100 8.47 -6.68 -11.44
CA PRO A 100 8.28 -5.38 -12.09
C PRO A 100 7.98 -4.26 -11.09
N TYR A 101 7.22 -4.54 -10.02
CA TYR A 101 6.99 -3.56 -8.96
C TYR A 101 8.28 -3.17 -8.26
N LEU A 102 9.08 -4.15 -7.86
CA LEU A 102 10.34 -3.89 -7.15
C LEU A 102 11.36 -3.17 -8.03
N ASN A 103 11.32 -3.39 -9.35
CA ASN A 103 12.22 -2.74 -10.31
C ASN A 103 11.71 -1.37 -10.77
N ALA A 104 10.50 -0.97 -10.42
CA ALA A 104 9.97 0.34 -10.79
C ALA A 104 10.80 1.47 -10.15
N ALA A 105 11.09 2.52 -10.91
CA ALA A 105 11.88 3.64 -10.42
C ALA A 105 11.26 4.33 -9.20
N VAL A 106 9.92 4.44 -9.17
CA VAL A 106 9.21 5.03 -8.03
C VAL A 106 9.37 4.19 -6.76
N THR A 107 9.37 2.87 -6.87
CA THR A 107 9.61 1.97 -5.73
C THR A 107 11.03 2.17 -5.20
N GLY A 108 12.01 2.19 -6.09
CA GLY A 108 13.41 2.43 -5.72
C GLY A 108 13.59 3.79 -5.07
N ALA A 109 12.95 4.83 -5.58
CA ALA A 109 13.00 6.17 -5.01
C ALA A 109 12.40 6.21 -3.59
N ALA A 110 11.27 5.54 -3.37
CA ALA A 110 10.62 5.48 -2.05
C ALA A 110 11.51 4.76 -1.03
N VAL A 111 12.12 3.64 -1.43
CA VAL A 111 13.05 2.88 -0.58
C VAL A 111 14.30 3.71 -0.27
N ALA A 112 14.89 4.36 -1.26
CA ALA A 112 16.07 5.20 -1.07
C ALA A 112 15.77 6.36 -0.13
N ALA A 113 14.64 7.04 -0.30
CA ALA A 113 14.24 8.13 0.58
C ALA A 113 14.08 7.66 2.04
N ALA A 114 13.50 6.48 2.25
CA ALA A 114 13.33 5.91 3.58
C ALA A 114 14.66 5.55 4.24
N LEU A 115 15.63 5.04 3.45
CA LEU A 115 16.94 4.64 3.98
C LEU A 115 17.84 5.84 4.26
N LEU A 116 17.69 6.93 3.48
CA LEU A 116 18.53 8.14 3.60
C LEU A 116 17.92 9.21 4.51
N GLY A 117 16.63 9.12 4.69
CA GLY A 117 15.87 10.07 5.50
C GLY A 117 15.71 9.64 6.91
#